data_18815675eb80c17935436a4154dd189e
#
_entry.id   18815675eb80c17935436a4154dd189e
#
_cell.length_a   1.000
_cell.length_b   1.000
_cell.length_c   1.000
_cell.angle_alpha   90.00
_cell.angle_beta   90.00
_cell.angle_gamma   90.00
#
_symmetry.space_group_name_H-M   'P 1'
#
loop_
_entity.id
_entity.type
_entity.pdbx_description
1 polymer ?
#
loop_
_entity_poly.entity_id
_entity_poly.type
_entity_poly.pdbx_seq_one_letter_code
_entity_poly.pdbx_strand_id
1 'polypeptide(L)'
;MRRIIVALRTLPALCVLAVGASSIVRAQVATAPPPSSAMSIPESRLLQPEELVRMLKSSEKEKPVILQVGSRVMFSQVHIPGSEYAGPGSQASGIQSLESTVSSLPKGRHIVLYCGCCPWNRCPNVGPAYKRLHDLGFTNVHVLYMASNFGDDWVSKGYPAVKGK
;
A
#
# COMPACT_ATOMS: atom_id res chain seq x y z
N MET A 1 -55.89 -70.41 -43.21
CA MET A 1 -56.42 -69.47 -42.23
C MET A 1 -55.88 -69.81 -40.86
N ARG A 2 -54.82 -69.08 -40.40
CA ARG A 2 -54.15 -69.34 -39.12
C ARG A 2 -54.44 -68.14 -38.18
N ARG A 3 -55.07 -68.46 -37.09
CA ARG A 3 -55.37 -67.49 -35.99
C ARG A 3 -54.10 -67.34 -35.16
N ILE A 4 -53.63 -66.12 -35.03
CA ILE A 4 -52.50 -65.79 -34.15
C ILE A 4 -53.09 -65.22 -32.87
N ILE A 5 -52.84 -65.89 -31.76
CA ILE A 5 -53.24 -65.50 -30.41
C ILE A 5 -52.13 -64.58 -29.90
N VAL A 6 -52.45 -63.33 -29.61
CA VAL A 6 -51.56 -62.39 -28.99
C VAL A 6 -51.67 -62.49 -27.47
N ALA A 7 -50.68 -62.96 -26.81
CA ALA A 7 -50.60 -63.03 -25.35
C ALA A 7 -50.20 -61.66 -24.77
N LEU A 8 -51.11 -61.08 -24.00
CA LEU A 8 -50.95 -59.85 -23.27
C LEU A 8 -50.07 -60.16 -22.01
N ARG A 9 -48.81 -59.73 -21.98
CA ARG A 9 -47.99 -59.80 -20.80
C ARG A 9 -48.09 -58.48 -20.01
N THR A 10 -48.64 -58.54 -18.83
CA THR A 10 -48.68 -57.47 -17.82
C THR A 10 -47.28 -57.38 -17.17
N LEU A 11 -46.66 -56.24 -17.30
CA LEU A 11 -45.45 -55.91 -16.51
C LEU A 11 -45.88 -55.21 -15.22
N PRO A 12 -45.28 -55.53 -14.08
CA PRO A 12 -45.49 -54.78 -12.85
C PRO A 12 -44.67 -53.47 -12.89
N ALA A 13 -45.35 -52.40 -12.50
CA ALA A 13 -44.72 -51.07 -12.32
C ALA A 13 -43.77 -51.07 -11.12
N LEU A 14 -42.48 -50.93 -11.40
CA LEU A 14 -41.46 -50.76 -10.37
C LEU A 14 -41.40 -49.24 -10.06
N CYS A 15 -41.98 -48.82 -8.93
CA CYS A 15 -41.77 -47.48 -8.39
C CYS A 15 -40.36 -47.31 -7.91
N VAL A 16 -39.54 -46.66 -8.71
CA VAL A 16 -38.21 -46.19 -8.25
C VAL A 16 -38.39 -44.86 -7.53
N LEU A 17 -38.27 -44.88 -6.19
CA LEU A 17 -38.16 -43.69 -5.37
C LEU A 17 -36.83 -43.05 -5.62
N ALA A 18 -36.79 -42.01 -6.43
CA ALA A 18 -35.62 -41.14 -6.58
C ALA A 18 -35.43 -40.29 -5.31
N VAL A 19 -34.53 -40.72 -4.45
CA VAL A 19 -34.06 -39.92 -3.33
C VAL A 19 -33.25 -38.77 -3.93
N GLY A 20 -33.84 -37.59 -4.00
CA GLY A 20 -33.17 -36.37 -4.41
C GLY A 20 -32.12 -35.98 -3.39
N ALA A 21 -30.87 -36.20 -3.68
CA ALA A 21 -29.76 -35.64 -2.93
C ALA A 21 -29.74 -34.12 -3.18
N SER A 22 -30.32 -33.38 -2.26
CA SER A 22 -30.19 -31.92 -2.24
C SER A 22 -28.73 -31.56 -1.89
N SER A 23 -27.93 -31.27 -2.91
CA SER A 23 -26.59 -30.69 -2.73
C SER A 23 -26.73 -29.32 -2.14
N ILE A 24 -26.52 -29.20 -0.83
CA ILE A 24 -26.36 -27.89 -0.15
C ILE A 24 -25.06 -27.30 -0.65
N VAL A 25 -25.16 -26.43 -1.63
CA VAL A 25 -24.02 -25.55 -2.03
C VAL A 25 -23.76 -24.62 -0.85
N ARG A 26 -22.80 -25.00 -0.04
CA ARG A 26 -22.30 -24.16 1.04
C ARG A 26 -21.54 -23.02 0.38
N ALA A 27 -22.19 -21.86 0.25
CA ALA A 27 -21.53 -20.64 -0.15
C ALA A 27 -20.42 -20.37 0.88
N GLN A 28 -19.17 -20.61 0.49
CA GLN A 28 -18.02 -20.14 1.25
C GLN A 28 -18.04 -18.62 1.15
N VAL A 29 -18.49 -17.97 2.22
CA VAL A 29 -18.25 -16.56 2.41
C VAL A 29 -16.72 -16.41 2.46
N ALA A 30 -16.14 -15.94 1.36
CA ALA A 30 -14.77 -15.55 1.33
C ALA A 30 -14.61 -14.41 2.36
N THR A 31 -14.17 -14.75 3.57
CA THR A 31 -13.72 -13.77 4.54
C THR A 31 -12.56 -13.03 3.86
N ALA A 32 -12.80 -11.74 3.56
CA ALA A 32 -11.74 -10.85 3.13
C ALA A 32 -10.56 -11.02 4.11
N PRO A 33 -9.31 -11.11 3.63
CA PRO A 33 -8.17 -11.19 4.52
C PRO A 33 -8.27 -10.00 5.49
N PRO A 34 -7.95 -10.20 6.79
CA PRO A 34 -7.94 -9.10 7.74
C PRO A 34 -7.06 -7.99 7.15
N PRO A 35 -7.42 -6.71 7.34
CA PRO A 35 -6.59 -5.61 6.89
C PRO A 35 -5.18 -5.90 7.43
N SER A 36 -4.22 -6.02 6.52
CA SER A 36 -2.83 -6.27 6.86
C SER A 36 -2.50 -5.32 8.00
N SER A 37 -1.96 -5.84 9.11
CA SER A 37 -1.57 -5.06 10.27
C SER A 37 -0.66 -3.93 9.77
N ALA A 38 -1.28 -2.79 9.44
CA ALA A 38 -0.55 -1.60 9.08
C ALA A 38 0.33 -1.33 10.28
N MET A 39 1.64 -1.48 10.13
CA MET A 39 2.57 -1.13 11.18
C MET A 39 2.27 0.32 11.51
N SER A 40 1.74 0.58 12.70
CA SER A 40 1.45 1.95 13.12
C SER A 40 2.79 2.66 13.29
N ILE A 41 2.98 3.72 12.51
CA ILE A 41 4.15 4.59 12.65
C ILE A 41 4.00 5.28 14.01
N PRO A 42 4.96 5.12 14.94
CA PRO A 42 4.88 5.78 16.24
C PRO A 42 4.83 7.30 16.09
N GLU A 43 4.09 7.99 16.94
CA GLU A 43 4.03 9.46 16.91
C GLU A 43 5.41 10.11 17.05
N SER A 44 6.31 9.50 17.83
CA SER A 44 7.70 9.94 17.95
C SER A 44 8.52 9.87 16.65
N ARG A 45 7.97 9.25 15.61
CA ARG A 45 8.57 9.17 14.27
C ARG A 45 7.89 10.09 13.26
N LEU A 46 6.94 10.89 13.71
CA LEU A 46 6.34 11.92 12.87
C LEU A 46 7.15 13.21 13.00
N LEU A 47 7.58 13.73 11.87
CA LEU A 47 8.32 14.98 11.76
C LEU A 47 7.36 16.09 11.31
N GLN A 48 7.27 17.18 12.07
CA GLN A 48 6.42 18.30 11.68
C GLN A 48 7.01 19.06 10.48
N PRO A 49 6.16 19.59 9.58
CA PRO A 49 6.62 20.34 8.40
C PRO A 49 7.58 21.48 8.75
N GLU A 50 7.28 22.24 9.80
CA GLU A 50 8.10 23.37 10.26
C GLU A 50 9.50 22.93 10.70
N GLU A 51 9.60 21.74 11.28
CA GLU A 51 10.86 21.18 11.72
C GLU A 51 11.73 20.78 10.51
N LEU A 52 11.13 20.13 9.51
CA LEU A 52 11.84 19.83 8.26
C LEU A 52 12.29 21.11 7.54
N VAL A 53 11.45 22.16 7.53
CA VAL A 53 11.82 23.47 6.97
C VAL A 53 13.04 24.06 7.70
N ARG A 54 13.11 23.96 9.03
CA ARG A 54 14.29 24.39 9.79
C ARG A 54 15.52 23.60 9.39
N MET A 55 15.41 22.28 9.26
CA MET A 55 16.53 21.42 8.83
C MET A 55 17.01 21.77 7.41
N LEU A 56 16.09 22.07 6.49
CA LEU A 56 16.45 22.48 5.12
C LEU A 56 17.22 23.80 5.08
N LYS A 57 16.90 24.73 5.98
CA LYS A 57 17.53 26.06 6.09
C LYS A 57 18.80 26.05 6.92
N SER A 58 19.03 25.02 7.73
CA SER A 58 20.21 24.95 8.59
C SER A 58 21.49 24.84 7.76
N SER A 59 22.61 25.26 8.34
CA SER A 59 23.96 25.08 7.78
C SER A 59 24.59 23.73 8.19
N GLU A 60 23.80 22.83 8.78
CA GLU A 60 24.28 21.52 9.19
C GLU A 60 24.83 20.74 8.01
N LYS A 61 26.00 20.09 8.22
CA LYS A 61 26.69 19.32 7.18
C LYS A 61 25.88 18.11 6.70
N GLU A 62 25.06 17.54 7.58
CA GLU A 62 24.24 16.35 7.26
C GLU A 62 22.76 16.66 7.33
N LYS A 63 22.20 17.08 6.20
CA LYS A 63 20.76 17.20 6.03
C LYS A 63 20.13 15.82 5.92
N PRO A 64 18.86 15.62 6.32
CA PRO A 64 18.19 14.36 6.13
C PRO A 64 18.11 13.98 4.64
N VAL A 65 18.13 12.69 4.36
CA VAL A 65 17.75 12.16 3.04
C VAL A 65 16.23 12.17 2.99
N ILE A 66 15.66 12.91 2.04
CA ILE A 66 14.22 13.08 1.91
C ILE A 66 13.74 12.24 0.73
N LEU A 67 12.86 11.29 0.97
CA LEU A 67 12.39 10.35 -0.03
C LEU A 67 10.88 10.48 -0.26
N GLN A 68 10.48 10.76 -1.49
CA GLN A 68 9.08 10.74 -1.90
C GLN A 68 8.71 9.32 -2.34
N VAL A 69 7.72 8.74 -1.63
CA VAL A 69 7.28 7.35 -1.83
C VAL A 69 5.87 7.26 -2.41
N GLY A 70 5.48 8.25 -3.21
CA GLY A 70 4.17 8.34 -3.83
C GLY A 70 4.21 8.28 -5.35
N SER A 71 3.34 9.04 -6.00
CA SER A 71 3.23 9.10 -7.46
C SER A 71 4.37 9.92 -8.08
N ARG A 72 4.99 9.39 -9.14
CA ARG A 72 5.98 10.15 -9.94
C ARG A 72 5.39 11.42 -10.55
N VAL A 73 4.11 11.38 -10.95
CA VAL A 73 3.43 12.56 -11.50
C VAL A 73 3.41 13.70 -10.49
N MET A 74 3.05 13.40 -9.23
CA MET A 74 3.06 14.42 -8.17
C MET A 74 4.47 14.94 -7.89
N PHE A 75 5.46 14.05 -7.84
CA PHE A 75 6.87 14.44 -7.68
C PHE A 75 7.33 15.38 -8.79
N SER A 76 6.99 15.06 -10.04
CA SER A 76 7.35 15.89 -11.20
C SER A 76 6.64 17.24 -11.22
N GLN A 77 5.44 17.33 -10.65
CA GLN A 77 4.72 18.61 -10.56
C GLN A 77 5.35 19.53 -9.52
N VAL A 78 5.54 19.01 -8.30
CA VAL A 78 6.12 19.77 -7.20
C VAL A 78 6.62 18.83 -6.11
N HIS A 79 7.82 19.10 -5.57
CA HIS A 79 8.41 18.32 -4.49
C HIS A 79 9.28 19.17 -3.57
N ILE A 80 9.72 18.61 -2.44
CA ILE A 80 10.64 19.26 -1.50
C ILE A 80 12.02 19.36 -2.14
N PRO A 81 12.70 20.53 -2.10
CA PRO A 81 14.06 20.68 -2.64
C PRO A 81 15.02 19.65 -2.04
N GLY A 82 15.78 18.99 -2.92
CA GLY A 82 16.74 17.95 -2.52
C GLY A 82 16.11 16.61 -2.15
N SER A 83 14.80 16.44 -2.30
CA SER A 83 14.17 15.13 -2.17
C SER A 83 14.37 14.28 -3.43
N GLU A 84 14.42 12.97 -3.22
CA GLU A 84 14.53 11.97 -4.28
C GLU A 84 13.23 11.18 -4.42
N TYR A 85 12.91 10.80 -5.65
CA TYR A 85 11.79 9.91 -5.92
C TYR A 85 12.21 8.46 -5.70
N ALA A 86 11.61 7.79 -4.71
CA ALA A 86 11.94 6.43 -4.34
C ALA A 86 10.89 5.38 -4.79
N GLY A 87 9.88 5.81 -5.56
CA GLY A 87 8.82 4.90 -6.05
C GLY A 87 7.63 4.77 -5.11
N PRO A 88 6.46 4.30 -5.63
CA PRO A 88 5.25 4.18 -4.82
C PRO A 88 5.37 3.01 -3.83
N GLY A 89 5.38 3.31 -2.54
CA GLY A 89 5.59 2.32 -1.48
C GLY A 89 4.51 1.23 -1.38
N SER A 90 3.35 1.43 -2.00
CA SER A 90 2.30 0.41 -2.11
C SER A 90 2.53 -0.63 -3.20
N GLN A 91 3.57 -0.48 -4.02
CA GLN A 91 3.88 -1.36 -5.14
C GLN A 91 5.23 -2.05 -4.95
N ALA A 92 5.34 -3.30 -5.35
CA ALA A 92 6.58 -4.07 -5.25
C ALA A 92 7.76 -3.39 -5.98
N SER A 93 7.51 -2.86 -7.18
CA SER A 93 8.52 -2.11 -7.94
C SER A 93 8.97 -0.82 -7.23
N GLY A 94 8.05 -0.15 -6.54
CA GLY A 94 8.38 1.04 -5.75
C GLY A 94 9.21 0.68 -4.51
N ILE A 95 8.90 -0.43 -3.85
CA ILE A 95 9.73 -0.94 -2.75
C ILE A 95 11.14 -1.30 -3.24
N GLN A 96 11.29 -1.96 -4.39
CA GLN A 96 12.59 -2.25 -4.99
C GLN A 96 13.38 -0.96 -5.31
N SER A 97 12.69 0.06 -5.83
CA SER A 97 13.30 1.37 -6.08
C SER A 97 13.79 2.02 -4.78
N LEU A 98 12.98 1.99 -3.73
CA LEU A 98 13.35 2.49 -2.40
C LEU A 98 14.60 1.76 -1.87
N GLU A 99 14.63 0.44 -1.95
CA GLU A 99 15.78 -0.39 -1.53
C GLU A 99 17.05 0.01 -2.27
N SER A 100 16.96 0.16 -3.59
CA SER A 100 18.09 0.59 -4.42
C SER A 100 18.58 1.98 -4.02
N THR A 101 17.65 2.92 -3.78
CA THR A 101 17.99 4.28 -3.38
C THR A 101 18.75 4.33 -2.04
N VAL A 102 18.41 3.47 -1.09
CA VAL A 102 19.02 3.48 0.24
C VAL A 102 20.16 2.48 0.41
N SER A 103 20.47 1.71 -0.62
CA SER A 103 21.39 0.55 -0.53
C SER A 103 22.79 0.90 0.01
N SER A 104 23.31 2.07 -0.31
CA SER A 104 24.63 2.56 0.11
C SER A 104 24.60 3.41 1.39
N LEU A 105 23.43 3.68 1.95
CA LEU A 105 23.31 4.56 3.11
C LEU A 105 23.66 3.82 4.41
N PRO A 106 24.35 4.48 5.36
CA PRO A 106 24.53 3.96 6.71
C PRO A 106 23.19 3.76 7.41
N LYS A 107 23.04 2.71 8.22
CA LYS A 107 21.77 2.36 8.89
C LYS A 107 21.28 3.42 9.90
N GLY A 108 22.17 4.24 10.42
CA GLY A 108 21.85 5.40 11.25
C GLY A 108 21.50 6.67 10.48
N ARG A 109 21.55 6.65 9.15
CA ARG A 109 21.27 7.84 8.33
C ARG A 109 19.87 8.37 8.59
N HIS A 110 19.76 9.69 8.83
CA HIS A 110 18.45 10.33 8.99
C HIS A 110 17.70 10.32 7.65
N ILE A 111 16.57 9.63 7.60
CA ILE A 111 15.71 9.52 6.43
C ILE A 111 14.35 10.09 6.77
N VAL A 112 13.79 10.93 5.90
CA VAL A 112 12.45 11.46 5.99
C VAL A 112 11.62 10.97 4.81
N LEU A 113 10.56 10.23 5.08
CA LEU A 113 9.61 9.74 4.08
C LEU A 113 8.43 10.70 3.94
N TYR A 114 7.95 10.93 2.72
CA TYR A 114 6.66 11.54 2.46
C TYR A 114 6.02 11.02 1.18
N CYS A 115 4.69 11.08 1.10
CA CYS A 115 3.95 10.72 -0.11
C CYS A 115 3.30 11.95 -0.76
N GLY A 116 2.56 12.72 0.03
CA GLY A 116 1.94 13.97 -0.39
C GLY A 116 0.54 13.85 -0.98
N CYS A 117 -0.01 12.64 -1.23
CA CYS A 117 -1.33 12.49 -1.84
C CYS A 117 -2.51 12.61 -0.85
N CYS A 118 -2.27 12.39 0.43
CA CYS A 118 -3.30 12.20 1.45
C CYS A 118 -2.72 12.33 2.86
N PRO A 119 -3.56 12.36 3.91
CA PRO A 119 -3.08 12.31 5.29
C PRO A 119 -2.13 11.13 5.51
N TRP A 120 -1.07 11.36 6.29
CA TRP A 120 -0.01 10.36 6.50
C TRP A 120 -0.56 9.01 6.99
N ASN A 121 -1.56 9.03 7.89
CA ASN A 121 -2.16 7.83 8.50
C ASN A 121 -3.13 7.07 7.58
N ARG A 122 -3.50 7.63 6.44
CA ARG A 122 -4.34 7.01 5.40
C ARG A 122 -3.56 6.74 4.11
N CYS A 123 -2.27 7.08 4.10
CA CYS A 123 -1.44 6.95 2.92
C CYS A 123 -1.06 5.48 2.67
N PRO A 124 -1.42 4.89 1.54
CA PRO A 124 -1.09 3.51 1.24
C PRO A 124 0.41 3.28 1.01
N ASN A 125 1.18 4.35 0.77
CA ASN A 125 2.58 4.28 0.38
C ASN A 125 3.54 4.41 1.56
N VAL A 126 3.23 5.27 2.52
CA VAL A 126 4.16 5.62 3.60
C VAL A 126 4.38 4.47 4.57
N GLY A 127 3.31 3.77 4.97
CA GLY A 127 3.39 2.64 5.91
C GLY A 127 4.29 1.50 5.42
N PRO A 128 4.05 0.95 4.22
CA PRO A 128 4.91 -0.10 3.67
C PRO A 128 6.37 0.35 3.46
N ALA A 129 6.60 1.58 3.00
CA ALA A 129 7.94 2.13 2.84
C ALA A 129 8.67 2.27 4.19
N TYR A 130 8.00 2.80 5.21
CA TYR A 130 8.54 2.89 6.57
C TYR A 130 8.89 1.51 7.13
N LYS A 131 7.97 0.55 7.01
CA LYS A 131 8.21 -0.83 7.42
C LYS A 131 9.42 -1.41 6.72
N ARG A 132 9.53 -1.23 5.41
CA ARG A 132 10.65 -1.79 4.64
C ARG A 132 12.00 -1.22 5.07
N LEU A 133 12.10 0.08 5.32
CA LEU A 133 13.32 0.67 5.84
C LEU A 133 13.69 0.12 7.22
N HIS A 134 12.69 -0.07 8.09
CA HIS A 134 12.91 -0.69 9.39
C HIS A 134 13.40 -2.14 9.26
N ASP A 135 12.78 -2.95 8.39
CA ASP A 135 13.20 -4.34 8.11
C ASP A 135 14.63 -4.42 7.54
N LEU A 136 15.07 -3.39 6.81
CA LEU A 136 16.44 -3.24 6.33
C LEU A 136 17.43 -2.75 7.40
N GLY A 137 16.96 -2.50 8.62
CA GLY A 137 17.79 -2.11 9.76
C GLY A 137 18.05 -0.60 9.88
N PHE A 138 17.33 0.26 9.15
CA PHE A 138 17.45 1.72 9.35
C PHE A 138 16.78 2.12 10.66
N THR A 139 17.52 2.82 11.53
CA THR A 139 17.07 3.17 12.89
C THR A 139 16.58 4.61 13.03
N ASN A 140 16.92 5.47 12.08
CA ASN A 140 16.61 6.91 12.13
C ASN A 140 15.72 7.33 10.97
N VAL A 141 14.53 6.70 10.89
CA VAL A 141 13.52 6.98 9.86
C VAL A 141 12.38 7.77 10.48
N HIS A 142 12.02 8.87 9.84
CA HIS A 142 10.86 9.69 10.19
C HIS A 142 9.90 9.78 9.01
N VAL A 143 8.65 10.10 9.31
CA VAL A 143 7.59 10.36 8.32
C VAL A 143 7.16 11.79 8.46
N LEU A 144 7.15 12.54 7.37
CA LEU A 144 6.66 13.90 7.36
C LEU A 144 5.17 13.90 7.67
N TYR A 145 4.80 14.61 8.74
CA TYR A 145 3.40 14.77 9.12
C TYR A 145 2.67 15.57 8.06
N MET A 146 1.59 15.03 7.54
CA MET A 146 0.65 15.70 6.65
C MET A 146 -0.76 15.39 7.13
N ALA A 147 -1.47 16.42 7.56
CA ALA A 147 -2.85 16.32 8.03
C ALA A 147 -3.82 16.09 6.86
N SER A 148 -3.53 16.66 5.71
CA SER A 148 -4.32 16.60 4.48
C SER A 148 -3.52 16.08 3.30
N ASN A 149 -2.68 16.91 2.71
CA ASN A 149 -1.87 16.59 1.54
C ASN A 149 -0.73 17.61 1.37
N PHE A 150 0.16 17.36 0.41
CA PHE A 150 1.33 18.22 0.16
C PHE A 150 0.95 19.64 -0.29
N GLY A 151 -0.14 19.79 -1.03
CA GLY A 151 -0.64 21.10 -1.45
C GLY A 151 -1.02 21.97 -0.26
N ASP A 152 -1.83 21.42 0.65
CA ASP A 152 -2.38 22.16 1.79
C ASP A 152 -1.35 22.34 2.92
N ASP A 153 -0.61 21.28 3.25
CA ASP A 153 0.26 21.23 4.43
C ASP A 153 1.68 21.74 4.16
N TRP A 154 2.07 21.88 2.89
CA TRP A 154 3.40 22.31 2.49
C TRP A 154 3.38 23.51 1.54
N VAL A 155 2.80 23.36 0.34
CA VAL A 155 2.86 24.41 -0.70
C VAL A 155 2.09 25.65 -0.29
N SER A 156 0.86 25.51 0.20
CA SER A 156 0.01 26.62 0.65
C SER A 156 0.57 27.37 1.89
N LYS A 157 1.46 26.69 2.62
CA LYS A 157 2.20 27.31 3.74
C LYS A 157 3.43 28.12 3.28
N GLY A 158 3.72 28.13 1.98
CA GLY A 158 4.87 28.83 1.44
C GLY A 158 6.21 28.16 1.77
N TYR A 159 6.21 26.89 2.12
CA TYR A 159 7.44 26.15 2.39
C TYR A 159 8.24 25.87 1.10
N PRO A 160 9.55 25.64 1.19
CA PRO A 160 10.40 25.45 0.02
C PRO A 160 9.89 24.31 -0.87
N ALA A 161 9.63 24.60 -2.13
CA ALA A 161 9.17 23.64 -3.10
C ALA A 161 9.79 23.93 -4.48
N VAL A 162 10.06 22.89 -5.26
CA VAL A 162 10.58 22.98 -6.62
C VAL A 162 9.73 22.15 -7.55
N LYS A 163 9.66 22.57 -8.81
CA LYS A 163 9.04 21.77 -9.87
C LYS A 163 10.02 20.68 -10.30
N GLY A 164 9.51 19.49 -10.52
CA GLY A 164 10.31 18.35 -10.93
C GLY A 164 10.72 18.40 -12.40
N LYS A 165 11.72 17.58 -12.72
CA LYS A 165 12.11 17.20 -14.07
C LYS A 165 11.39 15.92 -14.50
#